data_692e43b17520d829f29a832878de0c08
#
_entry.id   692e43b17520d829f29a832878de0c08
#
_cell.length_a   1.000
_cell.length_b   1.000
_cell.length_c   1.000
_cell.angle_alpha   90.00
_cell.angle_beta   90.00
_cell.angle_gamma   90.00
#
_symmetry.space_group_name_H-M   'P 1'
#
loop_
_entity.id
_entity.type
_entity.pdbx_description
1 polymer ?
#
loop_
_entity_poly.entity_id
_entity_poly.type
_entity_poly.pdbx_seq_one_letter_code
_entity_poly.pdbx_strand_id
1 'polypeptide(L)'
;NFTRNLYIFDQMRNKDLHEDSIHITLNEKNIINITKEEITKNTEYLFDFEENFYYLKSNRNLIQDTEKIQNNIKFGVSGEYIGNYFSTNSLKSIDEIFYENPDSNKILNYHVDKWIKEILDLEISFTTNESIDIILNGFKDKNFSNYFLPSNISTGLNFATKIIIIGLSLKKGDIFIIENPEIHLHPKAISKFADFFAFLVSKGIQVIIETHSNYLLSKLRYINFKKEFKDEDCIIYYKDQQTDFVPIFIHSGKFTNINREKINFPTGFFDTDLDKLMEIR
;
A
#
# COMPACT_ATOMS: atom_id res chain seq x y z
N ASN A 1 6.80 1.35 22.77
CA ASN A 1 5.60 0.69 22.24
C ASN A 1 5.13 1.48 21.03
N PHE A 2 5.57 1.05 19.84
CA PHE A 2 4.99 1.56 18.59
C PHE A 2 3.55 1.03 18.50
N THR A 3 2.58 1.89 18.56
CA THR A 3 1.21 1.59 18.14
C THR A 3 1.25 1.35 16.64
N ARG A 4 0.89 0.15 16.22
CA ARG A 4 0.93 -0.28 14.81
C ARG A 4 -0.38 0.15 14.17
N ASN A 5 -0.36 1.24 13.44
CA ASN A 5 -1.58 1.82 12.91
C ASN A 5 -1.53 1.86 11.37
N LEU A 6 -2.68 1.62 10.74
CA LEU A 6 -2.93 1.95 9.35
C LEU A 6 -3.31 3.43 9.30
N TYR A 7 -2.50 4.25 8.64
CA TYR A 7 -2.79 5.66 8.42
C TYR A 7 -3.34 5.85 7.00
N ILE A 8 -4.47 6.53 6.89
CA ILE A 8 -5.12 6.84 5.62
C ILE A 8 -5.21 8.35 5.53
N PHE A 9 -4.60 8.92 4.49
CA PHE A 9 -4.63 10.34 4.19
C PHE A 9 -5.52 10.57 2.96
N ASP A 10 -6.45 11.52 3.07
CA ASP A 10 -7.19 12.05 1.95
C ASP A 10 -6.61 13.41 1.55
N GLN A 11 -6.28 13.57 0.27
CA GLN A 11 -5.78 14.79 -0.36
C GLN A 11 -4.53 15.45 0.25
N MET A 12 -3.35 14.91 0.00
CA MET A 12 -2.15 15.74 -0.09
C MET A 12 -2.10 16.45 -1.45
N ARG A 13 -2.85 17.52 -1.65
CA ARG A 13 -2.56 18.43 -2.76
C ARG A 13 -1.37 19.30 -2.37
N ASN A 14 -0.28 19.15 -3.12
CA ASN A 14 0.81 20.12 -3.19
C ASN A 14 0.24 21.50 -3.51
N LYS A 15 -0.10 22.28 -2.49
CA LYS A 15 -0.12 23.73 -2.59
C LYS A 15 1.14 24.20 -1.89
N ASP A 16 2.07 24.64 -2.73
CA ASP A 16 3.21 25.49 -2.38
C ASP A 16 3.86 25.17 -1.02
N LEU A 17 4.88 24.34 -1.06
CA LEU A 17 5.90 24.27 0.00
C LEU A 17 6.60 25.65 0.05
N HIS A 18 5.91 26.64 0.63
CA HIS A 18 6.49 27.93 0.99
C HIS A 18 7.18 27.88 2.36
N GLU A 19 7.19 26.74 3.03
CA GLU A 19 7.97 26.56 4.24
C GLU A 19 9.40 26.18 3.89
N ASP A 20 10.35 26.91 4.43
CA ASP A 20 11.78 26.71 4.21
C ASP A 20 12.32 25.43 4.89
N SER A 21 11.47 24.68 5.58
CA SER A 21 11.84 23.45 6.28
C SER A 21 10.70 22.44 6.42
N ILE A 22 11.03 21.16 6.36
CA ILE A 22 10.12 20.06 6.68
C ILE A 22 10.61 19.41 7.98
N HIS A 23 9.71 19.30 8.95
CA HIS A 23 9.99 18.64 10.22
C HIS A 23 9.17 17.35 10.33
N ILE A 24 9.86 16.23 10.49
CA ILE A 24 9.20 14.96 10.80
C ILE A 24 9.36 14.70 12.29
N THR A 25 8.25 14.63 13.00
CA THR A 25 8.22 14.41 14.45
C THR A 25 7.63 13.05 14.80
N LEU A 26 8.18 12.42 15.83
CA LEU A 26 7.61 11.23 16.47
C LEU A 26 7.52 11.51 17.97
N ASN A 27 6.31 11.35 18.55
CA ASN A 27 6.08 11.62 19.96
C ASN A 27 6.58 13.02 20.40
N GLU A 28 6.25 14.05 19.62
CA GLU A 28 6.65 15.45 19.86
C GLU A 28 8.17 15.74 19.77
N LYS A 29 8.97 14.76 19.39
CA LYS A 29 10.40 14.94 19.15
C LYS A 29 10.70 14.97 17.67
N ASN A 30 11.46 15.98 17.22
CA ASN A 30 11.92 16.06 15.85
C ASN A 30 12.87 14.91 15.55
N ILE A 31 12.53 14.10 14.54
CA ILE A 31 13.36 12.97 14.09
C ILE A 31 14.18 13.40 12.89
N ILE A 32 13.58 14.11 11.95
CA ILE A 32 14.23 14.59 10.75
C ILE A 32 13.83 16.03 10.53
N ASN A 33 14.83 16.87 10.30
CA ASN A 33 14.64 18.21 9.82
C ASN A 33 15.27 18.30 8.44
N ILE A 34 14.49 18.68 7.45
CA ILE A 34 14.94 18.93 6.08
C ILE A 34 14.82 20.42 5.84
N THR A 35 15.94 21.08 5.60
CA THR A 35 16.00 22.45 5.13
C THR A 35 16.56 22.49 3.70
N LYS A 36 16.53 23.66 3.06
CA LYS A 36 17.14 23.82 1.71
C LYS A 36 18.65 23.53 1.71
N GLU A 37 19.29 23.63 2.86
CA GLU A 37 20.76 23.55 2.98
C GLU A 37 21.23 22.25 3.66
N GLU A 38 20.41 21.64 4.53
CA GLU A 38 20.83 20.51 5.37
C GLU A 38 19.70 19.56 5.71
N ILE A 39 20.05 18.27 5.84
CA ILE A 39 19.20 17.22 6.40
C ILE A 39 19.81 16.75 7.70
N THR A 40 19.19 17.09 8.84
CA THR A 40 19.65 16.61 10.15
C THR A 40 18.75 15.48 10.64
N LYS A 41 19.38 14.37 11.09
CA LYS A 41 18.71 13.19 11.64
C LYS A 41 19.01 13.10 13.13
N ASN A 42 17.99 12.81 13.93
CA ASN A 42 18.20 12.48 15.35
C ASN A 42 18.52 10.99 15.47
N THR A 43 19.77 10.67 15.79
CA THR A 43 20.33 9.31 15.84
C THR A 43 19.86 8.46 17.03
N GLU A 44 19.12 9.02 17.98
CA GLU A 44 18.52 8.24 19.08
C GLU A 44 17.39 7.31 18.63
N TYR A 45 16.84 7.54 17.44
CA TYR A 45 15.82 6.67 16.84
C TYR A 45 16.52 5.79 15.80
N LEU A 46 16.70 4.51 16.14
CA LEU A 46 17.21 3.45 15.26
C LEU A 46 16.23 3.16 14.11
N PHE A 47 16.06 4.12 13.22
CA PHE A 47 15.24 4.00 12.04
C PHE A 47 16.15 4.12 10.82
N ASP A 48 16.42 3.01 10.16
CA ASP A 48 17.14 3.04 8.89
C ASP A 48 16.15 3.28 7.75
N PHE A 49 16.11 4.54 7.29
CA PHE A 49 15.27 4.93 6.17
C PHE A 49 15.54 4.11 4.91
N GLU A 50 16.79 3.74 4.69
CA GLU A 50 17.17 2.97 3.51
C GLU A 50 16.69 1.51 3.62
N GLU A 51 16.61 0.96 4.82
CA GLU A 51 16.23 -0.44 5.02
C GLU A 51 14.76 -0.64 5.32
N ASN A 52 14.15 0.22 6.14
CA ASN A 52 12.83 -0.04 6.73
C ASN A 52 11.70 0.78 6.12
N PHE A 53 12.00 1.69 5.18
CA PHE A 53 11.03 2.60 4.61
C PHE A 53 10.80 2.30 3.13
N TYR A 54 9.53 2.11 2.76
CA TYR A 54 9.09 1.78 1.41
C TYR A 54 8.01 2.75 0.98
N TYR A 55 8.22 3.43 -0.14
CA TYR A 55 7.29 4.41 -0.67
C TYR A 55 6.92 4.09 -2.11
N LEU A 56 5.62 4.07 -2.39
CA LEU A 56 5.09 3.87 -3.73
C LEU A 56 4.15 5.03 -4.09
N LYS A 57 4.62 5.92 -4.95
CA LYS A 57 3.88 7.10 -5.39
C LYS A 57 2.69 6.76 -6.28
N SER A 58 1.73 7.70 -6.42
CA SER A 58 0.55 7.56 -7.29
C SER A 58 0.91 7.49 -8.78
N ASN A 59 1.83 8.35 -9.21
CA ASN A 59 2.33 8.37 -10.60
C ASN A 59 3.37 7.27 -10.81
N ARG A 60 2.91 6.02 -10.82
CA ARG A 60 3.74 4.85 -11.05
C ARG A 60 3.69 4.40 -12.50
N ASN A 61 4.85 4.03 -13.02
CA ASN A 61 4.96 3.46 -14.35
C ASN A 61 4.40 2.03 -14.37
N LEU A 62 4.02 1.53 -15.54
CA LEU A 62 3.80 0.10 -15.74
C LEU A 62 5.09 -0.67 -15.45
N ILE A 63 4.96 -1.97 -15.18
CA ILE A 63 6.11 -2.87 -15.24
C ILE A 63 6.65 -2.80 -16.67
N GLN A 64 7.94 -2.58 -16.82
CA GLN A 64 8.57 -2.54 -18.14
C GLN A 64 8.66 -3.96 -18.70
N ASP A 65 8.53 -4.13 -20.03
CA ASP A 65 8.72 -5.44 -20.67
C ASP A 65 10.14 -5.95 -20.47
N THR A 66 11.10 -5.01 -20.43
CA THR A 66 12.51 -5.29 -20.15
C THR A 66 13.09 -4.31 -19.15
N GLU A 67 13.92 -4.79 -18.25
CA GLU A 67 14.71 -3.99 -17.31
C GLU A 67 16.20 -4.33 -17.46
N LYS A 68 17.08 -3.34 -17.32
CA LYS A 68 18.52 -3.62 -17.19
C LYS A 68 18.79 -4.29 -15.86
N ILE A 69 19.68 -5.29 -15.82
CA ILE A 69 20.11 -5.91 -14.58
C ILE A 69 20.81 -4.87 -13.72
N GLN A 70 20.38 -4.75 -12.48
CA GLN A 70 20.92 -3.85 -11.48
C GLN A 70 21.08 -4.57 -10.15
N ASN A 71 22.23 -4.38 -9.51
CA ASN A 71 22.51 -4.98 -8.22
C ASN A 71 22.09 -4.05 -7.06
N ASN A 72 21.59 -4.65 -5.97
CA ASN A 72 21.30 -3.96 -4.70
C ASN A 72 20.26 -2.83 -4.78
N ILE A 73 19.23 -3.00 -5.58
CA ILE A 73 18.16 -2.02 -5.69
C ILE A 73 16.91 -2.55 -5.00
N LYS A 74 16.26 -1.68 -4.19
CA LYS A 74 14.90 -1.91 -3.74
C LYS A 74 13.96 -1.76 -4.96
N PHE A 75 12.78 -1.27 -4.77
CA PHE A 75 11.75 -1.22 -5.82
C PHE A 75 11.75 0.08 -6.61
N GLY A 76 12.37 1.16 -6.07
CA GLY A 76 12.17 2.52 -6.51
C GLY A 76 10.80 3.08 -6.11
N VAL A 77 10.66 4.41 -6.14
CA VAL A 77 9.43 5.12 -5.68
C VAL A 77 8.23 4.95 -6.62
N SER A 78 8.43 4.52 -7.86
CA SER A 78 7.37 4.16 -8.82
C SER A 78 7.30 2.65 -9.08
N GLY A 79 8.06 1.87 -8.33
CA GLY A 79 8.20 0.43 -8.56
C GLY A 79 8.90 0.11 -9.88
N GLU A 80 9.85 0.96 -10.31
CA GLU A 80 10.57 0.86 -11.58
C GLU A 80 11.50 -0.34 -11.66
N TYR A 81 11.94 -0.87 -10.51
CA TYR A 81 12.88 -2.00 -10.42
C TYR A 81 12.22 -3.29 -9.93
N ILE A 82 10.92 -3.41 -10.09
CA ILE A 82 10.18 -4.56 -9.56
C ILE A 82 10.60 -5.88 -10.22
N GLY A 83 10.90 -5.85 -11.53
CA GLY A 83 11.38 -7.01 -12.28
C GLY A 83 12.74 -7.49 -11.77
N ASN A 84 13.68 -6.55 -11.54
CA ASN A 84 14.99 -6.86 -10.94
C ASN A 84 14.85 -7.52 -9.57
N TYR A 85 14.03 -6.94 -8.72
CA TYR A 85 13.79 -7.49 -7.39
C TYR A 85 13.18 -8.90 -7.48
N PHE A 86 12.14 -9.07 -8.30
CA PHE A 86 11.43 -10.34 -8.41
C PHE A 86 12.30 -11.43 -9.04
N SER A 87 13.10 -11.11 -10.07
CA SER A 87 14.05 -12.04 -10.68
C SER A 87 14.97 -12.66 -9.63
N THR A 88 15.52 -11.83 -8.74
CA THR A 88 16.45 -12.28 -7.71
C THR A 88 15.79 -13.00 -6.53
N ASN A 89 14.51 -12.69 -6.22
CA ASN A 89 13.87 -13.10 -4.97
C ASN A 89 12.65 -14.01 -5.15
N SER A 90 12.12 -14.20 -6.35
CA SER A 90 10.87 -14.94 -6.62
C SER A 90 10.86 -16.36 -6.05
N LEU A 91 12.02 -17.05 -6.03
CA LEU A 91 12.17 -18.39 -5.51
C LEU A 91 12.70 -18.44 -4.06
N LYS A 92 12.94 -17.27 -3.43
CA LYS A 92 13.35 -17.20 -2.03
C LYS A 92 12.14 -17.23 -1.11
N SER A 93 12.38 -17.59 0.14
CA SER A 93 11.37 -17.52 1.19
C SER A 93 11.01 -16.06 1.51
N ILE A 94 9.71 -15.80 1.67
CA ILE A 94 9.23 -14.57 2.29
C ILE A 94 9.63 -14.54 3.77
N ASP A 95 9.46 -13.41 4.43
CA ASP A 95 9.74 -13.30 5.86
C ASP A 95 8.82 -14.24 6.67
N GLU A 96 9.35 -14.78 7.78
CA GLU A 96 8.62 -15.75 8.62
C GLU A 96 7.32 -15.19 9.22
N ILE A 97 7.20 -13.86 9.33
CA ILE A 97 5.96 -13.22 9.79
C ILE A 97 4.74 -13.58 8.93
N PHE A 98 4.96 -13.94 7.67
CA PHE A 98 3.89 -14.28 6.73
C PHE A 98 3.50 -15.76 6.77
N TYR A 99 4.22 -16.61 7.51
CA TYR A 99 3.89 -18.03 7.58
C TYR A 99 2.57 -18.23 8.31
N GLU A 100 1.67 -19.01 7.69
CA GLU A 100 0.39 -19.40 8.30
C GLU A 100 0.59 -20.56 9.27
N ASN A 101 1.48 -21.48 8.90
CA ASN A 101 1.91 -22.65 9.69
C ASN A 101 3.28 -23.13 9.20
N PRO A 102 3.98 -24.02 9.92
CA PRO A 102 5.31 -24.53 9.54
C PRO A 102 5.37 -25.19 8.16
N ASP A 103 4.28 -25.80 7.74
CA ASP A 103 4.19 -26.58 6.48
C ASP A 103 3.69 -25.71 5.31
N SER A 104 3.36 -24.42 5.52
CA SER A 104 2.91 -23.54 4.45
C SER A 104 4.01 -23.31 3.42
N ASN A 105 3.61 -23.09 2.16
CA ASN A 105 4.56 -22.68 1.13
C ASN A 105 5.18 -21.34 1.52
N LYS A 106 6.50 -21.23 1.44
CA LYS A 106 7.28 -20.06 1.89
C LYS A 106 7.76 -19.18 0.74
N ILE A 107 7.61 -19.65 -0.51
CA ILE A 107 8.21 -19.03 -1.69
C ILE A 107 7.44 -17.78 -2.13
N LEU A 108 8.16 -16.70 -2.41
CA LEU A 108 7.57 -15.40 -2.76
C LEU A 108 6.60 -15.49 -3.94
N ASN A 109 6.99 -16.12 -5.04
CA ASN A 109 6.14 -16.19 -6.23
C ASN A 109 4.79 -16.89 -5.96
N TYR A 110 4.78 -17.93 -5.10
CA TYR A 110 3.55 -18.60 -4.69
C TYR A 110 2.58 -17.64 -3.98
N HIS A 111 3.10 -16.83 -3.06
CA HIS A 111 2.28 -15.87 -2.33
C HIS A 111 1.83 -14.70 -3.20
N VAL A 112 2.66 -14.26 -4.15
CA VAL A 112 2.27 -13.26 -5.15
C VAL A 112 1.11 -13.77 -5.98
N ASP A 113 1.19 -14.98 -6.49
CA ASP A 113 0.12 -15.62 -7.26
C ASP A 113 -1.18 -15.79 -6.45
N LYS A 114 -1.04 -16.22 -5.19
CA LYS A 114 -2.18 -16.35 -4.26
C LYS A 114 -2.92 -15.02 -4.10
N TRP A 115 -2.19 -13.93 -3.87
CA TRP A 115 -2.79 -12.60 -3.69
C TRP A 115 -3.30 -11.98 -5.00
N ILE A 116 -2.66 -12.23 -6.15
CA ILE A 116 -3.20 -11.83 -7.46
C ILE A 116 -4.56 -12.50 -7.67
N LYS A 117 -4.66 -13.81 -7.41
CA LYS A 117 -5.93 -14.54 -7.51
C LYS A 117 -6.98 -13.99 -6.54
N GLU A 118 -6.61 -13.77 -5.28
CA GLU A 118 -7.54 -13.28 -4.25
C GLU A 118 -8.08 -11.88 -4.56
N ILE A 119 -7.23 -10.97 -5.03
CA ILE A 119 -7.59 -9.58 -5.29
C ILE A 119 -8.26 -9.39 -6.63
N LEU A 120 -7.71 -9.99 -7.69
CA LEU A 120 -8.12 -9.75 -9.07
C LEU A 120 -8.99 -10.85 -9.67
N ASP A 121 -9.09 -12.01 -8.99
CA ASP A 121 -9.79 -13.19 -9.49
C ASP A 121 -9.16 -13.75 -10.80
N LEU A 122 -7.82 -13.67 -10.91
CA LEU A 122 -7.06 -14.09 -12.08
C LEU A 122 -6.09 -15.23 -11.75
N GLU A 123 -6.07 -16.28 -12.58
CA GLU A 123 -5.10 -17.36 -12.51
C GLU A 123 -3.87 -17.04 -13.35
N ILE A 124 -3.15 -16.02 -12.94
CA ILE A 124 -1.99 -15.48 -13.66
C ILE A 124 -0.79 -15.37 -12.72
N SER A 125 0.40 -15.67 -13.24
CA SER A 125 1.68 -15.55 -12.53
C SER A 125 2.53 -14.47 -13.16
N PHE A 126 3.11 -13.58 -12.35
CA PHE A 126 4.19 -12.71 -12.79
C PHE A 126 5.49 -13.53 -12.88
N THR A 127 6.23 -13.39 -13.98
CA THR A 127 7.44 -14.13 -14.26
C THR A 127 8.55 -13.23 -14.79
N THR A 128 9.78 -13.60 -14.51
CA THR A 128 10.97 -12.93 -15.01
C THR A 128 11.94 -13.93 -15.62
N ASN A 129 12.59 -13.56 -16.73
CA ASN A 129 13.63 -14.33 -17.35
C ASN A 129 14.87 -13.47 -17.55
N GLU A 130 16.00 -13.90 -16.99
CA GLU A 130 17.28 -13.23 -17.16
C GLU A 130 17.93 -13.58 -18.49
N SER A 131 18.48 -12.59 -19.15
CA SER A 131 19.39 -12.69 -20.28
C SER A 131 20.68 -11.95 -19.93
N ILE A 132 21.65 -11.85 -20.85
CA ILE A 132 23.02 -11.37 -20.55
C ILE A 132 23.05 -10.07 -19.73
N ASP A 133 22.28 -9.04 -20.13
CA ASP A 133 22.26 -7.73 -19.46
C ASP A 133 20.86 -7.22 -19.11
N ILE A 134 19.84 -8.03 -19.36
CA ILE A 134 18.43 -7.61 -19.19
C ILE A 134 17.60 -8.68 -18.52
N ILE A 135 16.54 -8.22 -17.88
CA ILE A 135 15.45 -9.04 -17.37
C ILE A 135 14.24 -8.83 -18.27
N LEU A 136 13.68 -9.92 -18.76
CA LEU A 136 12.41 -9.95 -19.50
C LEU A 136 11.30 -10.19 -18.49
N ASN A 137 10.41 -9.23 -18.35
CA ASN A 137 9.23 -9.33 -17.50
C ASN A 137 8.04 -9.86 -18.28
N GLY A 138 7.16 -10.60 -17.62
CA GLY A 138 5.94 -11.10 -18.26
C GLY A 138 4.94 -11.71 -17.30
N PHE A 139 3.79 -12.02 -17.85
CA PHE A 139 2.70 -12.67 -17.15
C PHE A 139 2.33 -13.97 -17.87
N LYS A 140 2.22 -15.05 -17.11
CA LYS A 140 1.84 -16.35 -17.62
C LYS A 140 0.46 -16.74 -17.13
N ASP A 141 -0.47 -16.99 -18.04
CA ASP A 141 -1.77 -17.58 -17.73
C ASP A 141 -1.57 -19.05 -17.33
N LYS A 142 -2.10 -19.45 -16.18
CA LYS A 142 -1.93 -20.80 -15.66
C LYS A 142 -2.81 -21.83 -16.38
N ASN A 143 -3.95 -21.39 -16.93
CA ASN A 143 -4.92 -22.28 -17.57
C ASN A 143 -4.56 -22.55 -19.03
N PHE A 144 -4.08 -21.52 -19.75
CA PHE A 144 -3.85 -21.60 -21.20
C PHE A 144 -2.37 -21.60 -21.58
N SER A 145 -1.46 -21.48 -20.62
CA SER A 145 -0.01 -21.37 -20.83
C SER A 145 0.41 -20.19 -21.73
N ASN A 146 -0.47 -19.23 -21.95
CA ASN A 146 -0.18 -18.03 -22.71
C ASN A 146 0.78 -17.12 -21.93
N TYR A 147 1.69 -16.47 -22.65
CA TYR A 147 2.62 -15.49 -22.10
C TYR A 147 2.28 -14.11 -22.63
N PHE A 148 2.22 -13.14 -21.75
CA PHE A 148 1.90 -11.76 -22.08
C PHE A 148 2.99 -10.83 -21.57
N LEU A 149 3.39 -9.87 -22.39
CA LEU A 149 4.24 -8.77 -21.94
C LEU A 149 3.45 -7.83 -21.02
N PRO A 150 4.09 -7.17 -20.05
CA PRO A 150 3.45 -6.16 -19.21
C PRO A 150 2.73 -5.05 -19.98
N SER A 151 3.27 -4.65 -21.13
CA SER A 151 2.65 -3.66 -22.02
C SER A 151 1.32 -4.13 -22.64
N ASN A 152 1.07 -5.44 -22.69
CA ASN A 152 -0.10 -6.05 -23.34
C ASN A 152 -1.20 -6.48 -22.35
N ILE A 153 -1.03 -6.17 -21.07
CA ILE A 153 -2.02 -6.48 -20.02
C ILE A 153 -2.58 -5.21 -19.40
N SER A 154 -3.66 -5.37 -18.62
CA SER A 154 -4.31 -4.23 -17.97
C SER A 154 -3.37 -3.49 -17.00
N THR A 155 -3.50 -2.17 -16.98
CA THR A 155 -2.80 -1.30 -16.03
C THR A 155 -3.08 -1.70 -14.57
N GLY A 156 -4.32 -2.11 -14.27
CA GLY A 156 -4.72 -2.58 -12.94
C GLY A 156 -3.94 -3.81 -12.48
N LEU A 157 -3.74 -4.80 -13.35
CA LEU A 157 -2.93 -5.99 -13.02
C LEU A 157 -1.46 -5.60 -12.78
N ASN A 158 -0.88 -4.74 -13.62
CA ASN A 158 0.48 -4.23 -13.44
C ASN A 158 0.66 -3.57 -12.06
N PHE A 159 -0.25 -2.65 -11.70
CA PHE A 159 -0.16 -1.90 -10.45
C PHE A 159 -0.42 -2.79 -9.22
N ALA A 160 -1.40 -3.68 -9.31
CA ALA A 160 -1.69 -4.64 -8.25
C ALA A 160 -0.47 -5.55 -7.97
N THR A 161 0.17 -6.07 -9.02
CA THR A 161 1.35 -6.93 -8.90
C THR A 161 2.48 -6.22 -8.17
N LYS A 162 2.75 -4.94 -8.47
CA LYS A 162 3.76 -4.15 -7.76
C LYS A 162 3.46 -4.04 -6.26
N ILE A 163 2.22 -3.65 -5.92
CA ILE A 163 1.81 -3.49 -4.53
C ILE A 163 1.96 -4.81 -3.76
N ILE A 164 1.54 -5.92 -4.37
CA ILE A 164 1.60 -7.25 -3.77
C ILE A 164 3.05 -7.68 -3.53
N ILE A 165 3.92 -7.56 -4.55
CA ILE A 165 5.34 -7.93 -4.43
C ILE A 165 6.02 -7.11 -3.34
N ILE A 166 5.84 -5.78 -3.33
CA ILE A 166 6.41 -4.91 -2.30
C ILE A 166 5.90 -5.33 -0.92
N GLY A 167 4.58 -5.45 -0.73
CA GLY A 167 3.99 -5.79 0.56
C GLY A 167 4.49 -7.13 1.13
N LEU A 168 4.66 -8.16 0.28
CA LEU A 168 5.17 -9.48 0.68
C LEU A 168 6.70 -9.52 0.89
N SER A 169 7.40 -8.45 0.53
CA SER A 169 8.85 -8.33 0.73
C SER A 169 9.23 -7.60 2.01
N LEU A 170 8.23 -7.09 2.73
CA LEU A 170 8.43 -6.33 3.96
C LEU A 170 8.69 -7.25 5.15
N LYS A 171 9.27 -6.65 6.20
CA LYS A 171 9.55 -7.30 7.49
C LYS A 171 8.76 -6.62 8.59
N LYS A 172 8.69 -7.29 9.73
CA LYS A 172 8.07 -6.71 10.92
C LYS A 172 8.77 -5.42 11.34
N GLY A 173 7.99 -4.35 11.46
CA GLY A 173 8.49 -3.03 11.82
C GLY A 173 8.75 -2.12 10.63
N ASP A 174 8.70 -2.65 9.40
CA ASP A 174 8.80 -1.82 8.20
C ASP A 174 7.59 -0.88 8.05
N ILE A 175 7.83 0.24 7.37
CA ILE A 175 6.80 1.22 7.01
C ILE A 175 6.59 1.20 5.49
N PHE A 176 5.35 0.99 5.08
CA PHE A 176 4.93 1.03 3.70
C PHE A 176 3.99 2.20 3.46
N ILE A 177 4.44 3.19 2.69
CA ILE A 177 3.63 4.32 2.25
C ILE A 177 3.22 4.08 0.81
N ILE A 178 1.93 4.22 0.55
CA ILE A 178 1.37 4.04 -0.79
C ILE A 178 0.32 5.10 -1.10
N GLU A 179 0.48 5.77 -2.22
CA GLU A 179 -0.50 6.73 -2.74
C GLU A 179 -1.44 6.04 -3.72
N ASN A 180 -2.73 6.34 -3.57
CA ASN A 180 -3.81 5.91 -4.46
C ASN A 180 -3.70 4.45 -4.94
N PRO A 181 -3.74 3.45 -4.04
CA PRO A 181 -3.63 2.04 -4.42
C PRO A 181 -4.78 1.59 -5.34
N GLU A 182 -5.89 2.33 -5.36
CA GLU A 182 -7.09 2.05 -6.14
C GLU A 182 -6.99 2.37 -7.62
N ILE A 183 -5.96 3.10 -8.07
CA ILE A 183 -5.86 3.57 -9.48
C ILE A 183 -5.95 2.39 -10.45
N HIS A 184 -6.83 2.54 -11.45
CA HIS A 184 -7.10 1.55 -12.51
C HIS A 184 -7.64 0.20 -12.04
N LEU A 185 -8.13 0.12 -10.79
CA LEU A 185 -8.72 -1.11 -10.27
C LEU A 185 -10.24 -1.08 -10.27
N HIS A 186 -10.83 -2.26 -10.49
CA HIS A 186 -12.27 -2.44 -10.32
C HIS A 186 -12.65 -2.34 -8.83
N PRO A 187 -13.83 -1.79 -8.47
CA PRO A 187 -14.28 -1.66 -7.07
C PRO A 187 -14.13 -2.93 -6.22
N LYS A 188 -14.41 -4.12 -6.78
CA LYS A 188 -14.21 -5.41 -6.10
C LYS A 188 -12.74 -5.62 -5.71
N ALA A 189 -11.80 -5.31 -6.60
CA ALA A 189 -10.37 -5.44 -6.34
C ALA A 189 -9.88 -4.43 -5.29
N ILE A 190 -10.37 -3.19 -5.33
CA ILE A 190 -10.08 -2.18 -4.31
C ILE A 190 -10.50 -2.66 -2.92
N SER A 191 -11.71 -3.23 -2.81
CA SER A 191 -12.20 -3.81 -1.58
C SER A 191 -11.30 -4.95 -1.07
N LYS A 192 -10.80 -5.80 -1.97
CA LYS A 192 -9.87 -6.89 -1.63
C LYS A 192 -8.48 -6.40 -1.23
N PHE A 193 -8.03 -5.25 -1.75
CA PHE A 193 -6.80 -4.63 -1.25
C PHE A 193 -6.89 -4.20 0.22
N ALA A 194 -8.07 -3.84 0.71
CA ALA A 194 -8.24 -3.60 2.15
C ALA A 194 -7.95 -4.86 2.99
N ASP A 195 -8.32 -6.06 2.51
CA ASP A 195 -7.95 -7.33 3.16
C ASP A 195 -6.43 -7.52 3.16
N PHE A 196 -5.76 -7.21 2.04
CA PHE A 196 -4.30 -7.30 1.94
C PHE A 196 -3.59 -6.33 2.89
N PHE A 197 -4.01 -5.08 2.95
CA PHE A 197 -3.42 -4.11 3.87
C PHE A 197 -3.67 -4.48 5.35
N ALA A 198 -4.87 -4.93 5.69
CA ALA A 198 -5.17 -5.44 7.03
C ALA A 198 -4.28 -6.66 7.37
N PHE A 199 -4.05 -7.55 6.40
CA PHE A 199 -3.11 -8.65 6.55
C PHE A 199 -1.69 -8.15 6.86
N LEU A 200 -1.15 -7.17 6.10
CA LEU A 200 0.18 -6.61 6.37
C LEU A 200 0.27 -6.01 7.79
N VAL A 201 -0.75 -5.24 8.19
CA VAL A 201 -0.82 -4.63 9.53
C VAL A 201 -0.83 -5.72 10.62
N SER A 202 -1.59 -6.80 10.42
CA SER A 202 -1.62 -7.93 11.36
C SER A 202 -0.26 -8.60 11.56
N LYS A 203 0.62 -8.50 10.54
CA LYS A 203 2.00 -9.02 10.59
C LYS A 203 2.99 -8.03 11.22
N GLY A 204 2.53 -6.85 11.59
CA GLY A 204 3.33 -5.86 12.28
C GLY A 204 4.07 -4.89 11.37
N ILE A 205 3.60 -4.75 10.14
CA ILE A 205 4.01 -3.74 9.19
C ILE A 205 3.13 -2.51 9.41
N GLN A 206 3.72 -1.32 9.42
CA GLN A 206 2.97 -0.07 9.42
C GLN A 206 2.64 0.30 7.97
N VAL A 207 1.35 0.46 7.67
CA VAL A 207 0.90 0.84 6.32
C VAL A 207 0.28 2.23 6.38
N ILE A 208 0.74 3.12 5.51
CA ILE A 208 0.24 4.49 5.36
C ILE A 208 -0.32 4.62 3.96
N ILE A 209 -1.62 4.91 3.85
CA ILE A 209 -2.31 4.95 2.55
C ILE A 209 -2.92 6.32 2.33
N GLU A 210 -2.58 6.95 1.21
CA GLU A 210 -3.37 8.04 0.65
C GLU A 210 -4.39 7.45 -0.31
N THR A 211 -5.68 7.75 -0.12
CA THR A 211 -6.75 7.20 -0.96
C THR A 211 -7.96 8.13 -1.05
N HIS A 212 -8.63 8.06 -2.21
CA HIS A 212 -9.94 8.69 -2.46
C HIS A 212 -11.05 7.63 -2.58
N SER A 213 -10.79 6.38 -2.20
CA SER A 213 -11.70 5.28 -2.41
C SER A 213 -12.62 5.03 -1.22
N ASN A 214 -13.91 5.26 -1.41
CA ASN A 214 -14.94 4.86 -0.46
C ASN A 214 -15.05 3.33 -0.32
N TYR A 215 -14.67 2.55 -1.35
CA TYR A 215 -14.68 1.08 -1.31
C TYR A 215 -13.63 0.55 -0.34
N LEU A 216 -12.43 1.14 -0.33
CA LEU A 216 -11.37 0.78 0.61
C LEU A 216 -11.81 1.04 2.05
N LEU A 217 -12.28 2.25 2.35
CA LEU A 217 -12.73 2.63 3.69
C LEU A 217 -13.94 1.81 4.15
N SER A 218 -14.92 1.55 3.28
CA SER A 218 -16.09 0.74 3.60
C SER A 218 -15.69 -0.69 3.97
N LYS A 219 -14.71 -1.25 3.27
CA LYS A 219 -14.21 -2.59 3.56
C LYS A 219 -13.42 -2.63 4.88
N LEU A 220 -12.58 -1.62 5.17
CA LEU A 220 -11.87 -1.52 6.46
C LEU A 220 -12.84 -1.44 7.62
N ARG A 221 -13.94 -0.68 7.49
CA ARG A 221 -15.04 -0.67 8.49
C ARG A 221 -15.64 -2.05 8.69
N TYR A 222 -15.86 -2.80 7.60
CA TYR A 222 -16.42 -4.15 7.68
C TYR A 222 -15.45 -5.13 8.37
N ILE A 223 -14.16 -5.08 8.06
CA ILE A 223 -13.10 -5.90 8.69
C ILE A 223 -13.05 -5.60 10.20
N ASN A 224 -13.08 -4.31 10.59
CA ASN A 224 -13.14 -3.91 12.00
C ASN A 224 -14.41 -4.40 12.70
N PHE A 225 -15.58 -4.30 12.03
CA PHE A 225 -16.84 -4.83 12.55
C PHE A 225 -16.76 -6.35 12.80
N LYS A 226 -16.08 -7.09 11.94
CA LYS A 226 -15.81 -8.53 12.08
C LYS A 226 -14.76 -8.84 13.15
N LYS A 227 -14.12 -7.82 13.73
CA LYS A 227 -13.03 -7.93 14.72
C LYS A 227 -11.78 -8.65 14.16
N GLU A 228 -11.56 -8.55 12.86
CA GLU A 228 -10.38 -9.09 12.18
C GLU A 228 -9.16 -8.19 12.39
N PHE A 229 -9.36 -6.92 12.78
CA PHE A 229 -8.33 -6.04 13.34
C PHE A 229 -8.92 -5.19 14.49
N LYS A 230 -8.04 -4.67 15.36
CA LYS A 230 -8.43 -3.89 16.52
C LYS A 230 -8.80 -2.46 16.15
N ASP A 231 -9.59 -1.81 17.00
CA ASP A 231 -10.02 -0.42 16.79
C ASP A 231 -8.83 0.55 16.72
N GLU A 232 -7.76 0.29 17.47
CA GLU A 232 -6.54 1.07 17.49
C GLU A 232 -5.60 0.84 16.29
N ASP A 233 -5.85 -0.20 15.50
CA ASP A 233 -4.98 -0.55 14.35
C ASP A 233 -5.24 0.32 13.10
N CYS A 234 -6.29 1.16 13.12
CA CYS A 234 -6.65 2.00 11.97
C CYS A 234 -7.05 3.41 12.40
N ILE A 235 -6.35 4.41 11.88
CA ILE A 235 -6.68 5.82 12.05
C ILE A 235 -6.79 6.44 10.66
N ILE A 236 -7.83 7.22 10.44
CA ILE A 236 -8.05 7.97 9.21
C ILE A 236 -7.78 9.44 9.51
N TYR A 237 -6.90 10.06 8.75
CA TYR A 237 -6.68 11.50 8.81
C TYR A 237 -7.37 12.14 7.60
N TYR A 238 -8.51 12.76 7.86
CA TYR A 238 -9.27 13.47 6.83
C TYR A 238 -8.85 14.95 6.79
N LYS A 239 -8.63 15.47 5.59
CA LYS A 239 -8.37 16.89 5.36
C LYS A 239 -9.31 17.43 4.30
N ASP A 240 -10.08 18.44 4.65
CA ASP A 240 -10.79 19.27 3.68
C ASP A 240 -9.96 20.50 3.30
N GLN A 241 -10.53 21.38 2.46
CA GLN A 241 -9.82 22.56 1.96
C GLN A 241 -9.61 23.65 3.03
N GLN A 242 -10.31 23.59 4.15
CA GLN A 242 -10.43 24.68 5.13
C GLN A 242 -9.90 24.33 6.52
N THR A 243 -9.75 23.03 6.83
CA THR A 243 -9.38 22.56 8.17
C THR A 243 -8.02 21.84 8.17
N ASP A 244 -7.43 21.76 9.34
CA ASP A 244 -6.32 20.82 9.60
C ASP A 244 -6.78 19.37 9.51
N PHE A 245 -5.83 18.44 9.52
CA PHE A 245 -6.14 17.01 9.54
C PHE A 245 -7.02 16.63 10.74
N VAL A 246 -8.18 16.07 10.47
CA VAL A 246 -9.11 15.59 11.49
C VAL A 246 -8.94 14.07 11.66
N PRO A 247 -8.53 13.59 12.83
CA PRO A 247 -8.43 12.16 13.09
C PRO A 247 -9.82 11.54 13.26
N ILE A 248 -10.09 10.50 12.47
CA ILE A 248 -11.30 9.71 12.49
C ILE A 248 -10.92 8.26 12.79
N PHE A 249 -11.62 7.65 13.73
CA PHE A 249 -11.39 6.28 14.16
C PHE A 249 -12.50 5.36 13.67
N ILE A 250 -12.21 4.06 13.60
CA ILE A 250 -13.22 3.05 13.32
C ILE A 250 -13.40 2.21 14.58
N HIS A 251 -14.61 2.22 15.14
CA HIS A 251 -14.98 1.41 16.29
C HIS A 251 -16.24 0.60 16.01
N SER A 252 -16.14 -0.72 16.09
CA SER A 252 -17.24 -1.65 15.75
C SER A 252 -17.90 -1.33 14.40
N GLY A 253 -17.08 -1.00 13.39
CA GLY A 253 -17.50 -0.65 12.03
C GLY A 253 -18.11 0.74 11.86
N LYS A 254 -18.13 1.56 12.91
CA LYS A 254 -18.65 2.95 12.87
C LYS A 254 -17.52 3.94 12.93
N PHE A 255 -17.68 5.08 12.27
CA PHE A 255 -16.77 6.21 12.43
C PHE A 255 -17.00 6.89 13.77
N THR A 256 -15.92 7.19 14.47
CA THR A 256 -15.94 7.81 15.80
C THR A 256 -14.84 8.87 15.91
N ASN A 257 -15.02 9.80 16.85
CA ASN A 257 -13.96 10.70 17.29
C ASN A 257 -13.04 10.01 18.32
N ILE A 258 -12.06 10.73 18.85
CA ILE A 258 -11.11 10.23 19.87
C ILE A 258 -11.80 9.78 21.17
N ASN A 259 -12.97 10.35 21.48
CA ASN A 259 -13.76 10.00 22.67
C ASN A 259 -14.67 8.76 22.42
N ARG A 260 -14.54 8.10 21.26
CA ARG A 260 -15.40 6.98 20.81
C ARG A 260 -16.86 7.36 20.56
N GLU A 261 -17.18 8.64 20.45
CA GLU A 261 -18.50 9.10 20.08
C GLU A 261 -18.71 8.92 18.57
N LYS A 262 -19.88 8.39 18.19
CA LYS A 262 -20.22 8.20 16.78
C LYS A 262 -20.26 9.56 16.06
N ILE A 263 -19.58 9.63 14.94
CA ILE A 263 -19.62 10.79 14.02
C ILE A 263 -20.10 10.37 12.65
N ASN A 264 -20.58 11.34 11.87
CA ASN A 264 -20.73 11.17 10.44
C ASN A 264 -19.37 11.42 9.78
N PHE A 265 -19.06 10.67 8.72
CA PHE A 265 -17.89 11.00 7.91
C PHE A 265 -18.13 12.36 7.24
N PRO A 266 -17.09 13.18 7.06
CA PRO A 266 -17.23 14.49 6.41
C PRO A 266 -17.94 14.39 5.06
N THR A 267 -18.76 15.40 4.74
CA THR A 267 -19.52 15.48 3.50
C THR A 267 -18.60 15.54 2.28
N GLY A 268 -19.08 15.04 1.13
CA GLY A 268 -18.33 15.05 -0.12
C GLY A 268 -17.48 13.81 -0.37
N PHE A 269 -17.45 12.84 0.54
CA PHE A 269 -16.72 11.59 0.34
C PHE A 269 -17.66 10.38 0.07
N PHE A 270 -18.68 10.18 0.93
CA PHE A 270 -19.63 9.07 0.78
C PHE A 270 -20.97 9.48 0.19
N ASP A 271 -21.31 10.74 0.21
CA ASP A 271 -22.62 11.31 -0.03
C ASP A 271 -22.73 12.18 -1.28
N THR A 272 -21.67 12.25 -2.10
CA THR A 272 -21.57 13.14 -3.27
C THR A 272 -22.76 13.05 -4.23
N ASP A 273 -23.41 11.91 -4.33
CA ASP A 273 -24.53 11.69 -5.27
C ASP A 273 -25.80 11.20 -4.57
N LEU A 274 -25.80 11.05 -3.25
CA LEU A 274 -26.97 10.51 -2.51
C LEU A 274 -28.22 11.39 -2.70
N ASP A 275 -28.08 12.70 -2.59
CA ASP A 275 -29.19 13.64 -2.75
C ASP A 275 -29.78 13.58 -4.17
N LYS A 276 -28.90 13.50 -5.19
CA LYS A 276 -29.30 13.35 -6.59
C LYS A 276 -29.97 11.99 -6.88
N LEU A 277 -29.50 10.93 -6.26
CA LEU A 277 -30.11 9.60 -6.40
C LEU A 277 -31.47 9.50 -5.71
N MET A 278 -31.72 10.31 -4.67
CA MET A 278 -33.03 10.38 -4.01
C MET A 278 -34.07 11.11 -4.86
N GLU A 279 -33.64 11.99 -5.79
CA GLU A 279 -34.55 12.67 -6.75
C GLU A 279 -35.04 11.73 -7.88
N ILE A 280 -34.36 10.61 -8.12
CA ILE A 280 -34.71 9.65 -9.18
C ILE A 280 -35.80 8.66 -8.73
N ARG A 281 -36.21 8.69 -7.47
CA ARG A 281 -37.33 7.90 -6.92
C ARG A 281 -38.65 8.65 -7.04
#